data_edbd2d1fd3a742b03ccb3c0b1fb2d969
#
_entry.id   edbd2d1fd3a742b03ccb3c0b1fb2d969
#
_cell.length_a   1.000
_cell.length_b   1.000
_cell.length_c   1.000
_cell.angle_alpha   90.00
_cell.angle_beta   90.00
_cell.angle_gamma   90.00
#
_symmetry.space_group_name_H-M   'P 1'
#
loop_
_entity.id
_entity.type
_entity.pdbx_description
1 polymer ?
#
loop_
_entity_poly.entity_id
_entity_poly.type
_entity_poly.pdbx_seq_one_letter_code
_entity_poly.pdbx_strand_id
1 'polypeptide(L)'
;MYAVRVERDRAQASDLAGRVLCHELRFDDGRVAIPKGRVLDDDTAARALALTWSEIHLLALDVDDVHEDEAGDRIARLAAGTGVEVRAASGGHWPLAATHRGMLAIAGPALEAINDLDGPCVYSLLDGQIVEAGEVVARAKVIPFAVTAGTMTAVETIANEANGIVRVRPFVPHRVGGVVHESLGERAVAKFRTAVAEKIGWFGSSLCTLETTTPTVDAIADKFASVRDAGAEVVLVAGTKAMDVLDPTFAALERVGARMVRHGVPAHPGSLLWLADWSGIPVVGMPTCGLFAQATVFDLVIARLLTGERLGRRDLAGLAEGGFLTRGMAFRLPAYRAATERGAVE
;
A
#
# COMPACT_ATOMS: atom_id res chain seq x y z
N MET A 1 15.78 -31.26 -4.67
CA MET A 1 14.83 -31.57 -5.77
C MET A 1 15.52 -31.73 -7.11
N TYR A 2 14.98 -32.60 -8.00
CA TYR A 2 15.51 -32.76 -9.36
C TYR A 2 14.37 -33.12 -10.34
N ALA A 3 14.53 -32.72 -11.61
CA ALA A 3 13.56 -33.00 -12.67
C ALA A 3 13.68 -34.43 -13.19
N VAL A 4 12.55 -35.08 -13.44
CA VAL A 4 12.44 -36.43 -14.01
C VAL A 4 11.55 -36.38 -15.21
N ARG A 5 11.99 -37.00 -16.31
CA ARG A 5 11.24 -37.19 -17.52
C ARG A 5 10.84 -38.66 -17.63
N VAL A 6 9.58 -38.93 -17.89
CA VAL A 6 9.03 -40.28 -18.00
C VAL A 6 8.32 -40.42 -19.36
N GLU A 7 8.73 -41.43 -20.15
CA GLU A 7 8.10 -41.78 -21.40
C GLU A 7 7.01 -42.85 -21.16
N ARG A 8 5.84 -42.72 -21.82
CA ARG A 8 4.65 -43.52 -21.54
C ARG A 8 4.85 -45.01 -21.78
N ASP A 9 5.60 -45.41 -22.79
CA ASP A 9 5.82 -46.79 -23.17
C ASP A 9 6.60 -47.64 -22.17
N ARG A 10 7.35 -46.97 -21.28
CA ARG A 10 8.18 -47.59 -20.23
C ARG A 10 7.72 -47.26 -18.81
N ALA A 11 6.68 -46.42 -18.68
CA ALA A 11 6.24 -45.89 -17.38
C ALA A 11 5.56 -46.94 -16.51
N GLN A 12 5.96 -47.04 -15.26
CA GLN A 12 5.30 -47.76 -14.18
C GLN A 12 4.77 -46.81 -13.11
N ALA A 13 3.79 -47.23 -12.31
CA ALA A 13 3.24 -46.41 -11.26
C ALA A 13 4.31 -45.93 -10.25
N SER A 14 5.31 -46.77 -9.94
CA SER A 14 6.43 -46.44 -9.10
C SER A 14 7.35 -45.33 -9.65
N ASP A 15 7.35 -45.11 -11.00
CA ASP A 15 8.09 -44.01 -11.60
C ASP A 15 7.41 -42.66 -11.41
N LEU A 16 6.12 -42.67 -11.09
CA LEU A 16 5.28 -41.50 -10.94
C LEU A 16 5.00 -41.16 -9.47
N ALA A 17 4.78 -42.19 -8.64
CA ALA A 17 4.39 -42.04 -7.25
C ALA A 17 5.43 -41.26 -6.42
N GLY A 18 4.96 -40.40 -5.52
CA GLY A 18 5.79 -39.55 -4.67
C GLY A 18 6.40 -38.34 -5.34
N ARG A 19 6.12 -38.10 -6.65
CA ARG A 19 6.66 -36.98 -7.42
C ARG A 19 5.59 -35.95 -7.74
N VAL A 20 6.01 -34.71 -7.91
CA VAL A 20 5.15 -33.59 -8.29
C VAL A 20 4.97 -33.55 -9.79
N LEU A 21 3.74 -33.46 -10.26
CA LEU A 21 3.40 -33.34 -11.68
C LEU A 21 3.64 -31.91 -12.18
N CYS A 22 4.54 -31.74 -13.15
CA CYS A 22 4.95 -30.41 -13.63
C CYS A 22 3.95 -29.75 -14.58
N HIS A 23 3.11 -30.53 -15.27
CA HIS A 23 2.05 -30.03 -16.14
C HIS A 23 0.78 -30.86 -15.96
N GLU A 24 -0.38 -30.27 -16.18
CA GLU A 24 -1.65 -30.96 -16.02
C GLU A 24 -1.83 -32.09 -17.01
N LEU A 25 -2.41 -33.20 -16.58
CA LEU A 25 -2.89 -34.26 -17.45
C LEU A 25 -4.38 -34.06 -17.72
N ARG A 26 -4.79 -34.34 -18.97
CA ARG A 26 -6.16 -34.13 -19.43
C ARG A 26 -6.79 -35.41 -19.88
N PHE A 27 -8.12 -35.49 -19.79
CA PHE A 27 -8.91 -36.47 -20.52
C PHE A 27 -8.96 -36.14 -22.01
N ASP A 28 -9.36 -37.09 -22.85
CA ASP A 28 -9.49 -36.92 -24.32
C ASP A 28 -10.51 -35.80 -24.69
N ASP A 29 -11.44 -35.47 -23.77
CA ASP A 29 -12.41 -34.39 -23.94
C ASP A 29 -11.85 -33.01 -23.55
N GLY A 30 -10.58 -32.92 -23.16
CA GLY A 30 -9.86 -31.70 -22.81
C GLY A 30 -10.03 -31.25 -21.33
N ARG A 31 -10.88 -31.88 -20.56
CA ARG A 31 -11.00 -31.57 -19.09
C ARG A 31 -9.73 -32.00 -18.36
N VAL A 32 -9.34 -31.21 -17.33
CA VAL A 32 -8.20 -31.55 -16.49
C VAL A 32 -8.53 -32.80 -15.67
N ALA A 33 -7.73 -33.85 -15.81
CA ALA A 33 -7.84 -35.11 -15.07
C ALA A 33 -7.00 -35.05 -13.79
N ILE A 34 -5.76 -34.57 -13.89
CA ILE A 34 -4.82 -34.37 -12.77
C ILE A 34 -4.18 -33.01 -12.96
N PRO A 35 -4.34 -32.08 -11.99
CA PRO A 35 -3.75 -30.74 -12.11
C PRO A 35 -2.23 -30.78 -11.92
N LYS A 36 -1.52 -29.83 -12.49
CA LYS A 36 -0.12 -29.58 -12.21
C LYS A 36 0.09 -29.22 -10.73
N GLY A 37 1.29 -29.44 -10.21
CA GLY A 37 1.63 -29.21 -8.79
C GLY A 37 1.14 -30.32 -7.87
N ARG A 38 0.37 -31.30 -8.36
CA ARG A 38 -0.09 -32.43 -7.54
C ARG A 38 1.06 -33.39 -7.25
N VAL A 39 1.29 -33.72 -5.99
CA VAL A 39 2.08 -34.89 -5.61
C VAL A 39 1.27 -36.12 -5.95
N LEU A 40 1.80 -37.02 -6.80
CA LEU A 40 1.13 -38.23 -7.23
C LEU A 40 1.25 -39.28 -6.13
N ASP A 41 0.14 -39.64 -5.48
CA ASP A 41 0.02 -40.85 -4.67
C ASP A 41 -0.16 -42.09 -5.57
N ASP A 42 -0.21 -43.27 -4.99
CA ASP A 42 -0.34 -44.53 -5.75
C ASP A 42 -1.58 -44.54 -6.63
N ASP A 43 -2.73 -44.01 -6.13
CA ASP A 43 -3.99 -43.98 -6.89
C ASP A 43 -3.92 -42.97 -8.04
N THR A 44 -3.37 -41.78 -7.83
CA THR A 44 -3.20 -40.78 -8.87
C THR A 44 -2.14 -41.17 -9.90
N ALA A 45 -1.08 -41.89 -9.50
CA ALA A 45 -0.10 -42.46 -10.37
C ALA A 45 -0.71 -43.54 -11.31
N ALA A 46 -1.54 -44.43 -10.72
CA ALA A 46 -2.29 -45.43 -11.50
C ALA A 46 -3.28 -44.77 -12.48
N ARG A 47 -4.00 -43.70 -12.04
CA ARG A 47 -4.88 -42.91 -12.91
C ARG A 47 -4.12 -42.20 -14.00
N ALA A 48 -2.94 -41.65 -13.73
CA ALA A 48 -2.09 -41.01 -14.74
C ALA A 48 -1.71 -42.00 -15.84
N LEU A 49 -1.38 -43.23 -15.50
CA LEU A 49 -1.10 -44.29 -16.48
C LEU A 49 -2.32 -44.69 -17.33
N ALA A 50 -3.54 -44.44 -16.89
CA ALA A 50 -4.74 -44.70 -17.67
C ALA A 50 -5.08 -43.58 -18.68
N LEU A 51 -4.38 -42.44 -18.62
CA LEU A 51 -4.59 -41.30 -19.51
C LEU A 51 -3.69 -41.41 -20.76
N THR A 52 -4.09 -40.72 -21.83
CA THR A 52 -3.34 -40.63 -23.06
C THR A 52 -2.26 -39.51 -22.96
N TRP A 53 -1.00 -39.91 -23.01
CA TRP A 53 0.14 -38.99 -23.03
C TRP A 53 1.37 -39.72 -23.65
N SER A 54 2.30 -38.98 -24.21
CA SER A 54 3.57 -39.53 -24.73
C SER A 54 4.71 -39.44 -23.72
N GLU A 55 4.73 -38.32 -22.98
CA GLU A 55 5.78 -37.95 -22.05
C GLU A 55 5.20 -37.07 -20.93
N ILE A 56 5.69 -37.25 -19.73
CA ILE A 56 5.39 -36.37 -18.60
C ILE A 56 6.67 -35.91 -17.89
N HIS A 57 6.62 -34.69 -17.36
CA HIS A 57 7.68 -34.14 -16.54
C HIS A 57 7.24 -34.14 -15.08
N LEU A 58 8.13 -34.58 -14.23
CA LEU A 58 7.92 -34.69 -12.79
C LEU A 58 9.05 -33.99 -12.04
N LEU A 59 8.76 -33.54 -10.84
CA LEU A 59 9.76 -33.05 -9.90
C LEU A 59 9.85 -34.05 -8.75
N ALA A 60 11.01 -34.65 -8.56
CA ALA A 60 11.32 -35.45 -7.38
C ALA A 60 11.84 -34.54 -6.28
N LEU A 61 11.21 -34.59 -5.11
CA LEU A 61 11.58 -33.82 -3.94
C LEU A 61 12.59 -34.60 -3.09
N ASP A 62 13.60 -33.92 -2.58
CA ASP A 62 14.47 -34.44 -1.54
C ASP A 62 13.78 -34.32 -0.17
N VAL A 63 14.32 -34.98 0.84
CA VAL A 63 13.72 -35.05 2.17
C VAL A 63 13.53 -33.68 2.83
N ASP A 64 14.38 -32.73 2.49
CA ASP A 64 14.38 -31.36 3.03
C ASP A 64 13.65 -30.34 2.12
N ASP A 65 13.08 -30.80 1.02
CA ASP A 65 12.31 -29.92 0.14
C ASP A 65 10.88 -29.75 0.67
N VAL A 66 10.38 -28.51 0.61
CA VAL A 66 9.05 -28.12 1.04
C VAL A 66 8.19 -27.89 -0.18
N HIS A 67 7.13 -28.68 -0.34
CA HIS A 67 6.18 -28.56 -1.45
C HIS A 67 5.47 -27.19 -1.49
N GLU A 68 5.07 -26.74 -2.67
CA GLU A 68 4.46 -25.41 -2.89
C GLU A 68 3.25 -25.14 -1.98
N ASP A 69 2.42 -26.13 -1.68
CA ASP A 69 1.24 -25.96 -0.84
C ASP A 69 1.61 -25.53 0.59
N GLU A 70 2.60 -26.19 1.19
CA GLU A 70 3.11 -25.84 2.50
C GLU A 70 3.94 -24.58 2.46
N ALA A 71 4.89 -24.50 1.54
CA ALA A 71 5.79 -23.36 1.41
C ALA A 71 5.02 -22.08 1.10
N GLY A 72 4.04 -22.13 0.19
CA GLY A 72 3.23 -20.98 -0.20
C GLY A 72 2.37 -20.46 0.95
N ASP A 73 1.74 -21.33 1.74
CA ASP A 73 1.00 -20.93 2.93
C ASP A 73 1.92 -20.27 3.98
N ARG A 74 3.08 -20.86 4.25
CA ARG A 74 4.08 -20.31 5.19
C ARG A 74 4.61 -18.96 4.72
N ILE A 75 5.00 -18.82 3.44
CA ILE A 75 5.47 -17.56 2.85
C ILE A 75 4.38 -16.49 2.95
N ALA A 76 3.13 -16.83 2.61
CA ALA A 76 2.02 -15.89 2.70
C ALA A 76 1.79 -15.40 4.14
N ARG A 77 1.79 -16.30 5.13
CA ARG A 77 1.64 -15.94 6.55
C ARG A 77 2.78 -15.07 7.07
N LEU A 78 4.00 -15.37 6.66
CA LEU A 78 5.18 -14.58 7.02
C LEU A 78 5.18 -13.19 6.35
N ALA A 79 4.69 -13.13 5.10
CA ALA A 79 4.56 -11.85 4.39
C ALA A 79 3.43 -10.98 4.95
N ALA A 80 2.35 -11.59 5.49
CA ALA A 80 1.22 -10.87 6.05
C ALA A 80 1.58 -10.25 7.41
N GLY A 81 1.61 -8.92 7.46
CA GLY A 81 1.76 -8.14 8.69
C GLY A 81 0.43 -7.59 9.20
N THR A 82 0.50 -6.61 10.09
CA THR A 82 -0.68 -6.00 10.71
C THR A 82 -1.67 -5.47 9.65
N GLY A 83 -2.95 -5.77 9.82
CA GLY A 83 -4.02 -5.32 8.93
C GLY A 83 -4.17 -6.13 7.65
N VAL A 84 -3.51 -7.28 7.56
CA VAL A 84 -3.56 -8.18 6.40
C VAL A 84 -3.92 -9.60 6.84
N GLU A 85 -4.80 -10.25 6.11
CA GLU A 85 -5.17 -11.66 6.29
C GLU A 85 -4.78 -12.49 5.06
N VAL A 86 -4.41 -13.74 5.27
CA VAL A 86 -4.17 -14.70 4.18
C VAL A 86 -5.49 -15.40 3.87
N ARG A 87 -5.87 -15.41 2.59
CA ARG A 87 -7.06 -16.11 2.09
C ARG A 87 -6.70 -17.48 1.55
N ALA A 88 -7.73 -18.32 1.37
CA ALA A 88 -7.58 -19.65 0.80
C ALA A 88 -6.83 -19.61 -0.54
N ALA A 89 -5.91 -20.53 -0.71
CA ALA A 89 -5.13 -20.68 -1.93
C ALA A 89 -6.04 -20.96 -3.14
N SER A 90 -5.69 -20.40 -4.27
CA SER A 90 -6.38 -20.65 -5.54
C SER A 90 -5.37 -20.63 -6.69
N GLY A 91 -5.30 -21.73 -7.44
CA GLY A 91 -4.43 -21.84 -8.60
C GLY A 91 -2.93 -21.66 -8.30
N GLY A 92 -2.46 -22.15 -7.14
CA GLY A 92 -1.08 -22.01 -6.69
C GLY A 92 -0.70 -20.59 -6.24
N HIS A 93 -1.70 -19.77 -5.83
CA HIS A 93 -1.51 -18.44 -5.29
C HIS A 93 -2.19 -18.31 -3.94
N TRP A 94 -1.54 -17.63 -3.01
CA TRP A 94 -2.05 -17.29 -1.66
C TRP A 94 -2.33 -15.79 -1.63
N PRO A 95 -3.62 -15.38 -1.75
CA PRO A 95 -3.98 -13.97 -1.69
C PRO A 95 -3.83 -13.41 -0.28
N LEU A 96 -3.27 -12.22 -0.18
CA LEU A 96 -3.20 -11.41 1.03
C LEU A 96 -4.20 -10.25 0.88
N ALA A 97 -5.16 -10.15 1.79
CA ALA A 97 -6.23 -9.16 1.73
C ALA A 97 -6.20 -8.20 2.91
N ALA A 98 -6.57 -6.94 2.67
CA ALA A 98 -6.72 -5.94 3.71
C ALA A 98 -7.90 -6.29 4.64
N THR A 99 -7.70 -6.23 5.96
CA THR A 99 -8.78 -6.49 6.94
C THR A 99 -9.66 -5.26 7.19
N HIS A 100 -9.18 -4.07 6.83
CA HIS A 100 -9.86 -2.79 6.99
C HIS A 100 -9.39 -1.80 5.92
N ARG A 101 -10.13 -0.70 5.75
CA ARG A 101 -9.66 0.44 4.96
C ARG A 101 -8.43 1.05 5.60
N GLY A 102 -7.41 1.34 4.79
CA GLY A 102 -6.19 1.93 5.29
C GLY A 102 -5.19 2.25 4.20
N MET A 103 -3.97 2.53 4.61
CA MET A 103 -2.86 2.78 3.70
C MET A 103 -1.92 1.58 3.70
N LEU A 104 -1.66 1.04 2.52
CA LEU A 104 -0.73 -0.05 2.30
C LEU A 104 0.70 0.40 2.66
N ALA A 105 1.41 -0.43 3.40
CA ALA A 105 2.79 -0.22 3.76
C ALA A 105 3.61 -1.47 3.43
N ILE A 106 4.56 -1.31 2.51
CA ILE A 106 5.41 -2.40 2.02
C ILE A 106 6.82 -2.24 2.59
N ALA A 107 7.34 -3.32 3.18
CA ALA A 107 8.76 -3.39 3.55
C ALA A 107 9.60 -3.69 2.29
N GLY A 108 9.82 -2.68 1.45
CA GLY A 108 10.43 -2.80 0.12
C GLY A 108 11.73 -3.61 0.10
N PRO A 109 12.74 -3.29 0.93
CA PRO A 109 13.99 -4.05 0.99
C PRO A 109 13.79 -5.52 1.36
N ALA A 110 12.85 -5.83 2.26
CA ALA A 110 12.55 -7.21 2.64
C ALA A 110 11.77 -7.96 1.55
N LEU A 111 10.85 -7.28 0.87
CA LEU A 111 10.16 -7.82 -0.30
C LEU A 111 11.13 -8.17 -1.42
N GLU A 112 12.09 -7.29 -1.70
CA GLU A 112 13.15 -7.51 -2.68
C GLU A 112 14.03 -8.69 -2.29
N ALA A 113 14.47 -8.75 -1.03
CA ALA A 113 15.32 -9.82 -0.52
C ALA A 113 14.65 -11.21 -0.57
N ILE A 114 13.33 -11.31 -0.30
CA ILE A 114 12.58 -12.57 -0.46
C ILE A 114 12.51 -12.97 -1.94
N ASN A 115 12.26 -12.03 -2.84
CA ASN A 115 12.16 -12.31 -4.27
C ASN A 115 13.51 -12.55 -4.96
N ASP A 116 14.63 -12.25 -4.30
CA ASP A 116 15.98 -12.59 -4.75
C ASP A 116 16.36 -14.06 -4.43
N LEU A 117 15.56 -14.74 -3.60
CA LEU A 117 15.73 -16.17 -3.33
C LEU A 117 15.09 -16.99 -4.46
N ASP A 118 15.69 -18.14 -4.77
CA ASP A 118 15.10 -19.09 -5.72
C ASP A 118 13.86 -19.76 -5.13
N GLY A 119 12.73 -19.60 -5.82
CA GLY A 119 11.46 -20.25 -5.51
C GLY A 119 10.35 -19.33 -4.95
N PRO A 120 10.57 -18.58 -3.87
CA PRO A 120 9.58 -17.64 -3.35
C PRO A 120 9.25 -16.52 -4.35
N CYS A 121 7.97 -16.18 -4.44
CA CYS A 121 7.52 -15.06 -5.27
C CYS A 121 6.39 -14.34 -4.54
N VAL A 122 6.65 -13.12 -4.05
CA VAL A 122 5.68 -12.25 -3.38
C VAL A 122 5.57 -10.95 -4.16
N TYR A 123 4.38 -10.55 -4.53
CA TYR A 123 4.13 -9.30 -5.23
C TYR A 123 2.91 -8.58 -4.68
N SER A 124 2.93 -7.25 -4.69
CA SER A 124 1.96 -6.39 -4.04
C SER A 124 1.49 -5.24 -4.91
N LEU A 125 0.44 -4.56 -4.46
CA LEU A 125 0.11 -3.21 -4.91
C LEU A 125 1.22 -2.22 -4.47
N LEU A 126 1.12 -0.97 -4.90
CA LEU A 126 2.13 0.05 -4.61
C LEU A 126 2.13 0.45 -3.12
N ASP A 127 3.32 0.67 -2.57
CA ASP A 127 3.48 1.29 -1.25
C ASP A 127 2.79 2.65 -1.19
N GLY A 128 2.13 2.93 -0.06
CA GLY A 128 1.35 4.16 0.14
C GLY A 128 0.00 4.20 -0.59
N GLN A 129 -0.41 3.14 -1.28
CA GLN A 129 -1.73 3.07 -1.90
C GLN A 129 -2.82 2.91 -0.83
N ILE A 130 -3.94 3.61 -1.02
CA ILE A 130 -5.12 3.45 -0.18
C ILE A 130 -5.89 2.23 -0.64
N VAL A 131 -6.29 1.40 0.30
CA VAL A 131 -6.98 0.12 0.06
C VAL A 131 -8.24 0.01 0.91
N GLU A 132 -9.21 -0.76 0.42
CA GLU A 132 -10.47 -1.03 1.11
C GLU A 132 -10.43 -2.38 1.83
N ALA A 133 -11.31 -2.54 2.83
CA ALA A 133 -11.49 -3.83 3.49
C ALA A 133 -11.86 -4.93 2.47
N GLY A 134 -11.17 -6.07 2.55
CA GLY A 134 -11.37 -7.20 1.65
C GLY A 134 -10.63 -7.10 0.31
N GLU A 135 -9.96 -5.98 0.00
CA GLU A 135 -9.15 -5.85 -1.22
C GLU A 135 -7.91 -6.74 -1.14
N VAL A 136 -7.61 -7.46 -2.23
CA VAL A 136 -6.38 -8.24 -2.34
C VAL A 136 -5.22 -7.30 -2.62
N VAL A 137 -4.31 -7.18 -1.66
CA VAL A 137 -3.20 -6.22 -1.69
C VAL A 137 -1.86 -6.83 -2.09
N ALA A 138 -1.76 -8.16 -1.97
CA ALA A 138 -0.57 -8.90 -2.37
C ALA A 138 -0.92 -10.37 -2.64
N ARG A 139 0.02 -11.10 -3.22
CA ARG A 139 -0.06 -12.56 -3.38
C ARG A 139 1.30 -13.18 -3.16
N ALA A 140 1.31 -14.39 -2.59
CA ALA A 140 2.48 -15.24 -2.56
C ALA A 140 2.31 -16.41 -3.53
N LYS A 141 3.42 -16.95 -4.00
CA LYS A 141 3.51 -18.10 -4.88
C LYS A 141 4.87 -18.77 -4.72
N VAL A 142 4.96 -20.03 -5.11
CA VAL A 142 6.23 -20.80 -5.21
C VAL A 142 6.45 -21.22 -6.64
N ILE A 143 7.69 -21.13 -7.15
CA ILE A 143 8.09 -21.51 -8.51
C ILE A 143 9.41 -22.29 -8.42
N PRO A 144 9.50 -23.54 -8.93
CA PRO A 144 8.46 -24.22 -9.70
C PRO A 144 7.35 -24.87 -8.87
N PHE A 145 7.59 -25.69 -7.89
CA PHE A 145 6.57 -26.40 -7.08
C PHE A 145 7.10 -26.78 -5.69
N ALA A 146 8.30 -26.39 -5.37
CA ALA A 146 8.92 -26.63 -4.07
C ALA A 146 10.06 -25.64 -3.83
N VAL A 147 10.44 -25.50 -2.59
CA VAL A 147 11.64 -24.76 -2.15
C VAL A 147 12.43 -25.63 -1.18
N THR A 148 13.72 -25.34 -1.04
CA THR A 148 14.54 -26.03 -0.04
C THR A 148 14.23 -25.55 1.38
N ALA A 149 14.50 -26.36 2.39
CA ALA A 149 14.42 -25.93 3.80
C ALA A 149 15.29 -24.71 4.10
N GLY A 150 16.46 -24.62 3.46
CA GLY A 150 17.36 -23.47 3.58
C GLY A 150 16.71 -22.18 3.07
N THR A 151 16.05 -22.23 1.91
CA THR A 151 15.28 -21.11 1.36
C THR A 151 14.16 -20.68 2.31
N MET A 152 13.39 -21.65 2.88
CA MET A 152 12.36 -21.33 3.85
C MET A 152 12.89 -20.65 5.11
N THR A 153 14.03 -21.12 5.64
CA THR A 153 14.69 -20.48 6.79
C THR A 153 15.11 -19.03 6.49
N ALA A 154 15.61 -18.78 5.28
CA ALA A 154 15.96 -17.41 4.85
C ALA A 154 14.73 -16.51 4.78
N VAL A 155 13.61 -17.00 4.18
CA VAL A 155 12.33 -16.26 4.15
C VAL A 155 11.84 -15.93 5.56
N GLU A 156 11.89 -16.89 6.49
CA GLU A 156 11.48 -16.69 7.88
C GLU A 156 12.31 -15.60 8.56
N THR A 157 13.62 -15.63 8.36
CA THR A 157 14.53 -14.63 8.92
C THR A 157 14.19 -13.23 8.42
N ILE A 158 14.11 -13.05 7.09
CA ILE A 158 13.81 -11.76 6.45
C ILE A 158 12.44 -11.22 6.90
N ALA A 159 11.42 -12.06 6.87
CA ALA A 159 10.06 -11.64 7.23
C ALA A 159 9.90 -11.28 8.70
N ASN A 160 10.55 -12.02 9.61
CA ASN A 160 10.54 -11.77 11.05
C ASN A 160 11.26 -10.46 11.38
N GLU A 161 12.42 -10.20 10.78
CA GLU A 161 13.16 -8.94 10.96
C GLU A 161 12.34 -7.73 10.47
N ALA A 162 11.58 -7.89 9.39
CA ALA A 162 10.70 -6.85 8.86
C ALA A 162 9.37 -6.71 9.61
N ASN A 163 9.05 -7.62 10.52
CA ASN A 163 7.74 -7.69 11.21
C ASN A 163 6.56 -7.73 10.22
N GLY A 164 6.65 -8.61 9.23
CA GLY A 164 5.76 -8.72 8.09
C GLY A 164 6.16 -7.79 6.93
N ILE A 165 5.94 -8.26 5.72
CA ILE A 165 6.32 -7.57 4.48
C ILE A 165 5.23 -6.58 4.02
N VAL A 166 3.96 -7.01 4.11
CA VAL A 166 2.78 -6.30 3.63
C VAL A 166 1.89 -5.96 4.82
N ARG A 167 1.67 -4.68 5.08
CA ARG A 167 0.86 -4.18 6.20
C ARG A 167 -0.17 -3.19 5.68
N VAL A 168 -1.30 -3.06 6.39
CA VAL A 168 -2.27 -1.99 6.16
C VAL A 168 -2.39 -1.17 7.44
N ARG A 169 -1.98 0.10 7.35
CA ARG A 169 -2.09 1.06 8.46
C ARG A 169 -3.50 1.63 8.47
N PRO A 170 -4.25 1.53 9.58
CA PRO A 170 -5.57 2.14 9.68
C PRO A 170 -5.46 3.66 9.68
N PHE A 171 -6.49 4.33 9.19
CA PHE A 171 -6.63 5.76 9.45
C PHE A 171 -7.12 5.97 10.89
N VAL A 172 -6.47 6.88 11.59
CA VAL A 172 -6.81 7.26 12.97
C VAL A 172 -7.59 8.56 12.92
N PRO A 173 -8.77 8.64 13.56
CA PRO A 173 -9.53 9.89 13.64
C PRO A 173 -8.72 10.98 14.34
N HIS A 174 -8.58 12.14 13.67
CA HIS A 174 -7.92 13.32 14.20
C HIS A 174 -8.85 14.53 14.20
N ARG A 175 -8.61 15.43 15.12
CA ARG A 175 -9.22 16.77 15.12
C ARG A 175 -8.32 17.68 14.28
N VAL A 176 -8.84 18.13 13.15
CA VAL A 176 -8.09 18.98 12.22
C VAL A 176 -8.55 20.42 12.37
N GLY A 177 -7.61 21.34 12.57
CA GLY A 177 -7.86 22.77 12.57
C GLY A 177 -7.39 23.44 11.29
N GLY A 178 -7.97 24.58 10.94
CA GLY A 178 -7.56 25.33 9.76
C GLY A 178 -7.33 26.81 10.06
N VAL A 179 -6.32 27.38 9.41
CA VAL A 179 -6.06 28.84 9.37
C VAL A 179 -6.06 29.29 7.92
N VAL A 180 -6.90 30.28 7.61
CA VAL A 180 -7.01 30.89 6.29
C VAL A 180 -6.70 32.37 6.38
N HIS A 181 -5.62 32.83 5.77
CA HIS A 181 -5.24 34.25 5.78
C HIS A 181 -5.26 34.90 4.39
N GLU A 182 -5.94 34.27 3.45
CA GLU A 182 -6.23 34.85 2.13
C GLU A 182 -7.52 35.68 2.18
N SER A 183 -7.57 36.78 1.45
CA SER A 183 -8.76 37.60 1.31
C SER A 183 -9.83 36.87 0.46
N LEU A 184 -10.41 35.84 1.03
CA LEU A 184 -11.52 35.11 0.43
C LEU A 184 -12.85 35.71 0.84
N GLY A 185 -13.75 35.92 -0.09
CA GLY A 185 -15.15 36.25 0.25
C GLY A 185 -15.82 35.09 1.00
N GLU A 186 -16.86 35.37 1.78
CA GLU A 186 -17.57 34.39 2.62
C GLU A 186 -17.97 33.10 1.89
N ARG A 187 -18.42 33.22 0.64
CA ARG A 187 -18.78 32.03 -0.20
C ARG A 187 -17.59 31.14 -0.48
N ALA A 188 -16.40 31.72 -0.71
CA ALA A 188 -15.19 30.95 -0.98
C ALA A 188 -14.69 30.26 0.31
N VAL A 189 -14.76 30.94 1.45
CA VAL A 189 -14.45 30.33 2.78
C VAL A 189 -15.41 29.18 3.09
N ALA A 190 -16.72 29.36 2.85
CA ALA A 190 -17.70 28.29 3.07
C ALA A 190 -17.44 27.07 2.17
N LYS A 191 -17.15 27.29 0.88
CA LYS A 191 -16.80 26.23 -0.07
C LYS A 191 -15.50 25.52 0.34
N PHE A 192 -14.49 26.28 0.80
CA PHE A 192 -13.25 25.74 1.31
C PHE A 192 -13.47 24.86 2.55
N ARG A 193 -14.25 25.35 3.53
CA ARG A 193 -14.63 24.60 4.73
C ARG A 193 -15.27 23.25 4.35
N THR A 194 -16.23 23.25 3.42
CA THR A 194 -16.92 22.04 2.96
C THR A 194 -15.92 21.08 2.31
N ALA A 195 -15.07 21.55 1.38
CA ALA A 195 -14.10 20.72 0.69
C ALA A 195 -13.08 20.09 1.64
N VAL A 196 -12.57 20.84 2.63
CA VAL A 196 -11.66 20.29 3.66
C VAL A 196 -12.39 19.26 4.51
N ALA A 197 -13.59 19.59 5.00
CA ALA A 197 -14.37 18.69 5.85
C ALA A 197 -14.70 17.36 5.13
N GLU A 198 -15.03 17.39 3.85
CA GLU A 198 -15.26 16.20 3.03
C GLU A 198 -13.98 15.35 2.91
N LYS A 199 -12.83 16.00 2.58
CA LYS A 199 -11.57 15.28 2.42
C LYS A 199 -11.12 14.60 3.71
N ILE A 200 -11.09 15.32 4.84
CA ILE A 200 -10.65 14.74 6.12
C ILE A 200 -11.69 13.77 6.70
N GLY A 201 -12.98 14.04 6.48
CA GLY A 201 -14.09 13.16 6.89
C GLY A 201 -14.04 11.80 6.23
N TRP A 202 -13.54 11.72 4.98
CA TRP A 202 -13.33 10.44 4.30
C TRP A 202 -12.39 9.51 5.07
N PHE A 203 -11.41 10.06 5.82
CA PHE A 203 -10.50 9.33 6.70
C PHE A 203 -11.03 9.12 8.11
N GLY A 204 -12.27 9.51 8.41
CA GLY A 204 -12.85 9.44 9.75
C GLY A 204 -12.44 10.60 10.68
N SER A 205 -11.71 11.59 10.18
CA SER A 205 -11.27 12.77 10.92
C SER A 205 -12.32 13.90 10.85
N SER A 206 -12.23 14.89 11.73
CA SER A 206 -13.19 16.00 11.81
C SER A 206 -12.51 17.37 11.80
N LEU A 207 -13.14 18.35 11.15
CA LEU A 207 -12.71 19.74 11.20
C LEU A 207 -13.24 20.37 12.50
N CYS A 208 -12.36 20.58 13.48
CA CYS A 208 -12.75 21.13 14.78
C CYS A 208 -12.94 22.65 14.72
N THR A 209 -12.12 23.37 13.95
CA THR A 209 -12.27 24.80 13.69
C THR A 209 -11.66 25.22 12.37
N LEU A 210 -12.13 26.31 11.80
CA LEU A 210 -11.53 26.98 10.64
C LEU A 210 -11.53 28.48 10.91
N GLU A 211 -10.38 29.03 11.21
CA GLU A 211 -10.16 30.42 11.54
C GLU A 211 -9.78 31.21 10.28
N THR A 212 -10.36 32.37 10.10
CA THR A 212 -9.98 33.33 9.05
C THR A 212 -9.28 34.52 9.68
N THR A 213 -8.27 35.06 9.00
CA THR A 213 -7.48 36.19 9.52
C THR A 213 -6.86 37.02 8.40
N THR A 214 -6.31 38.18 8.75
CA THR A 214 -5.51 39.00 7.86
C THR A 214 -4.09 38.43 7.71
N PRO A 215 -3.41 38.68 6.57
CA PRO A 215 -2.06 38.16 6.32
C PRO A 215 -1.00 38.98 7.08
N THR A 216 -1.06 38.99 8.41
CA THR A 216 -0.04 39.61 9.28
C THR A 216 0.50 38.57 10.26
N VAL A 217 1.76 38.73 10.67
CA VAL A 217 2.44 37.78 11.59
C VAL A 217 1.65 37.59 12.87
N ASP A 218 1.23 38.69 13.49
CA ASP A 218 0.52 38.67 14.77
C ASP A 218 -0.84 37.99 14.65
N ALA A 219 -1.63 38.38 13.66
CA ALA A 219 -2.95 37.83 13.43
C ALA A 219 -2.94 36.32 13.09
N ILE A 220 -1.94 35.86 12.31
CA ILE A 220 -1.77 34.44 12.02
C ILE A 220 -1.33 33.68 13.27
N ALA A 221 -0.38 34.21 14.06
CA ALA A 221 0.07 33.58 15.30
C ALA A 221 -1.05 33.45 16.34
N ASP A 222 -1.91 34.46 16.48
CA ASP A 222 -3.09 34.41 17.36
C ASP A 222 -4.06 33.30 16.92
N LYS A 223 -4.23 33.09 15.60
CA LYS A 223 -5.10 32.02 15.08
C LYS A 223 -4.49 30.62 15.28
N PHE A 224 -3.19 30.47 15.26
CA PHE A 224 -2.55 29.22 15.69
C PHE A 224 -2.90 28.88 17.14
N ALA A 225 -2.84 29.86 18.06
CA ALA A 225 -3.25 29.65 19.45
C ALA A 225 -4.71 29.20 19.54
N SER A 226 -5.64 29.89 18.87
CA SER A 226 -7.06 29.52 18.83
C SER A 226 -7.31 28.10 18.32
N VAL A 227 -6.60 27.70 17.27
CA VAL A 227 -6.72 26.36 16.68
C VAL A 227 -6.20 25.28 17.63
N ARG A 228 -5.12 25.54 18.35
CA ARG A 228 -4.59 24.64 19.39
C ARG A 228 -5.57 24.51 20.56
N ASP A 229 -6.11 25.63 21.03
CA ASP A 229 -7.08 25.65 22.14
C ASP A 229 -8.39 24.92 21.76
N ALA A 230 -8.74 24.90 20.48
CA ALA A 230 -9.82 24.08 19.94
C ALA A 230 -9.44 22.57 19.88
N GLY A 231 -8.24 22.20 20.30
CA GLY A 231 -7.77 20.82 20.37
C GLY A 231 -7.40 20.20 19.02
N ALA A 232 -6.88 21.00 18.10
CA ALA A 232 -6.38 20.48 16.83
C ALA A 232 -5.12 19.63 17.00
N GLU A 233 -5.10 18.47 16.37
CA GLU A 233 -3.99 17.51 16.32
C GLU A 233 -3.25 17.59 14.97
N VAL A 234 -3.87 18.19 13.97
CA VAL A 234 -3.30 18.54 12.67
C VAL A 234 -3.79 19.93 12.31
N VAL A 235 -2.92 20.78 11.77
CA VAL A 235 -3.29 22.14 11.36
C VAL A 235 -3.07 22.29 9.85
N LEU A 236 -4.08 22.80 9.16
CA LEU A 236 -4.01 23.16 7.75
C LEU A 236 -3.93 24.68 7.61
N VAL A 237 -3.02 25.17 6.77
CA VAL A 237 -2.86 26.60 6.51
C VAL A 237 -3.10 26.89 5.04
N ALA A 238 -3.99 27.81 4.73
CA ALA A 238 -4.28 28.26 3.37
C ALA A 238 -4.06 29.75 3.22
N GLY A 239 -3.59 30.15 2.02
CA GLY A 239 -3.29 31.54 1.70
C GLY A 239 -1.81 31.88 1.64
N THR A 240 -0.93 30.96 2.12
CA THR A 240 0.54 31.18 2.08
C THR A 240 1.03 31.31 0.64
N LYS A 241 1.73 32.39 0.35
CA LYS A 241 2.48 32.57 -0.90
C LYS A 241 3.82 31.84 -0.78
N ALA A 242 3.80 30.52 -0.95
CA ALA A 242 4.94 29.66 -0.64
C ALA A 242 6.23 29.98 -1.42
N MET A 243 6.16 30.74 -2.51
CA MET A 243 7.34 31.25 -3.23
C MET A 243 7.91 32.55 -2.65
N ASP A 244 7.15 33.21 -1.77
CA ASP A 244 7.56 34.44 -1.11
C ASP A 244 8.19 34.13 0.24
N VAL A 245 9.50 34.27 0.35
CA VAL A 245 10.26 33.98 1.58
C VAL A 245 9.91 34.93 2.74
N LEU A 246 9.26 36.06 2.43
CA LEU A 246 8.80 37.04 3.41
C LEU A 246 7.30 36.89 3.74
N ASP A 247 6.66 35.85 3.24
CA ASP A 247 5.25 35.60 3.59
C ASP A 247 5.08 35.51 5.13
N PRO A 248 4.13 36.25 5.70
CA PRO A 248 3.97 36.38 7.16
C PRO A 248 3.71 35.04 7.87
N THR A 249 3.27 34.01 7.14
CA THR A 249 3.07 32.67 7.70
C THR A 249 4.36 32.10 8.28
N PHE A 250 5.49 32.28 7.61
CA PHE A 250 6.76 31.69 8.06
C PHE A 250 7.26 32.36 9.35
N ALA A 251 7.17 33.68 9.44
CA ALA A 251 7.49 34.41 10.67
C ALA A 251 6.49 34.09 11.80
N ALA A 252 5.20 33.88 11.50
CA ALA A 252 4.21 33.43 12.48
C ALA A 252 4.50 32.03 13.02
N LEU A 253 4.94 31.10 12.17
CA LEU A 253 5.37 29.76 12.58
C LEU A 253 6.56 29.82 13.56
N GLU A 254 7.58 30.60 13.24
CA GLU A 254 8.73 30.82 14.14
C GLU A 254 8.28 31.40 15.49
N ARG A 255 7.40 32.38 15.46
CA ARG A 255 6.88 33.05 16.68
C ARG A 255 6.13 32.09 17.62
N VAL A 256 5.38 31.13 17.06
CA VAL A 256 4.69 30.12 17.88
C VAL A 256 5.57 28.92 18.24
N GLY A 257 6.86 28.93 17.80
CA GLY A 257 7.82 27.86 18.07
C GLY A 257 7.67 26.65 17.16
N ALA A 258 7.00 26.78 16.03
CA ALA A 258 6.92 25.71 15.03
C ALA A 258 8.22 25.65 14.20
N ARG A 259 8.64 24.43 13.87
CA ARG A 259 9.86 24.16 13.09
C ARG A 259 9.51 23.69 11.69
N MET A 260 10.03 24.35 10.67
CA MET A 260 9.88 23.90 9.29
C MET A 260 10.56 22.54 9.08
N VAL A 261 9.78 21.53 8.69
CA VAL A 261 10.27 20.20 8.33
C VAL A 261 10.77 20.21 6.87
N ARG A 262 9.92 20.72 5.96
CA ARG A 262 10.28 20.87 4.54
C ARG A 262 9.41 21.92 3.89
N HIS A 263 10.05 22.77 3.09
CA HIS A 263 9.41 23.75 2.23
C HIS A 263 9.51 23.28 0.78
N GLY A 264 8.37 23.07 0.14
CA GLY A 264 8.25 22.46 -1.18
C GLY A 264 8.43 20.94 -1.20
N VAL A 265 7.66 20.26 -2.03
CA VAL A 265 7.66 18.80 -2.18
C VAL A 265 7.86 18.45 -3.65
N PRO A 266 8.71 17.46 -3.99
CA PRO A 266 9.00 17.10 -5.37
C PRO A 266 7.87 16.24 -5.98
N ALA A 267 6.66 16.82 -6.03
CA ALA A 267 5.49 16.18 -6.62
C ALA A 267 4.55 17.25 -7.21
N HIS A 268 3.81 16.91 -8.27
CA HIS A 268 2.95 17.84 -8.98
C HIS A 268 1.63 17.14 -9.40
N PRO A 269 0.46 17.80 -9.30
CA PRO A 269 0.26 19.16 -8.78
C PRO A 269 0.38 19.23 -7.25
N GLY A 270 0.81 20.42 -6.76
CA GLY A 270 0.93 20.73 -5.33
C GLY A 270 2.35 20.84 -4.79
N SER A 271 3.38 21.04 -5.66
CA SER A 271 4.80 21.13 -5.28
C SER A 271 5.13 22.24 -4.26
N LEU A 272 4.26 23.25 -4.13
CA LEU A 272 4.40 24.35 -3.17
C LEU A 272 3.90 24.00 -1.75
N LEU A 273 3.46 22.77 -1.51
CA LEU A 273 3.13 22.29 -0.16
C LEU A 273 4.36 22.39 0.74
N TRP A 274 4.15 22.82 1.97
CA TRP A 274 5.14 22.77 3.03
C TRP A 274 4.61 22.09 4.26
N LEU A 275 5.51 21.53 5.07
CA LEU A 275 5.22 20.88 6.34
C LEU A 275 6.09 21.47 7.44
N ALA A 276 5.47 21.83 8.54
CA ALA A 276 6.14 22.21 9.78
C ALA A 276 5.67 21.30 10.93
N ASP A 277 6.48 21.24 11.98
CA ASP A 277 6.16 20.57 13.24
C ASP A 277 6.01 21.61 14.33
N TRP A 278 4.87 21.62 14.98
CA TRP A 278 4.57 22.51 16.11
C TRP A 278 4.39 21.70 17.38
N SER A 279 5.50 21.44 18.06
CA SER A 279 5.51 20.62 19.29
C SER A 279 4.80 19.27 19.12
N GLY A 280 5.03 18.60 17.99
CA GLY A 280 4.41 17.32 17.64
C GLY A 280 3.09 17.42 16.85
N ILE A 281 2.54 18.63 16.69
CA ILE A 281 1.36 18.88 15.82
C ILE A 281 1.88 19.19 14.41
N PRO A 282 1.55 18.38 13.39
CA PRO A 282 1.89 18.68 12.01
C PRO A 282 1.08 19.87 11.50
N VAL A 283 1.78 20.85 10.90
CA VAL A 283 1.21 22.02 10.24
C VAL A 283 1.47 21.93 8.75
N VAL A 284 0.41 21.82 7.97
CA VAL A 284 0.49 21.62 6.51
C VAL A 284 0.06 22.89 5.78
N GLY A 285 0.98 23.49 5.05
CA GLY A 285 0.66 24.60 4.15
C GLY A 285 0.13 24.08 2.83
N MET A 286 -1.07 24.51 2.49
CA MET A 286 -1.80 24.07 1.30
C MET A 286 -1.77 25.14 0.22
N PRO A 287 -1.37 24.80 -1.02
CA PRO A 287 -1.63 25.71 -2.14
C PRO A 287 -3.15 25.78 -2.37
N THR A 288 -3.69 27.00 -2.46
CA THR A 288 -5.15 27.25 -2.55
C THR A 288 -5.79 26.57 -3.77
N CYS A 289 -5.06 26.48 -4.88
CA CYS A 289 -5.52 25.78 -6.09
C CYS A 289 -5.67 24.25 -5.87
N GLY A 290 -4.89 23.66 -4.97
CA GLY A 290 -4.93 22.23 -4.66
C GLY A 290 -6.15 21.78 -3.86
N LEU A 291 -6.86 22.72 -3.22
CA LEU A 291 -8.02 22.41 -2.39
C LEU A 291 -9.26 22.01 -3.21
N PHE A 292 -9.36 22.54 -4.42
CA PHE A 292 -10.49 22.26 -5.31
C PHE A 292 -10.17 21.20 -6.37
N ALA A 293 -8.88 20.79 -6.48
CA ALA A 293 -8.47 19.71 -7.36
C ALA A 293 -8.65 18.34 -6.67
N GLN A 294 -9.07 17.33 -7.42
CA GLN A 294 -9.34 16.00 -6.87
C GLN A 294 -8.08 15.23 -6.48
N ALA A 295 -6.92 15.59 -7.04
CA ALA A 295 -5.68 14.83 -6.90
C ALA A 295 -4.49 15.78 -6.82
N THR A 296 -3.92 15.90 -5.62
CA THR A 296 -2.72 16.72 -5.40
C THR A 296 -1.79 16.02 -4.41
N VAL A 297 -0.59 16.52 -4.29
CA VAL A 297 0.37 16.11 -3.25
C VAL A 297 -0.21 16.20 -1.83
N PHE A 298 -1.16 17.12 -1.60
CA PHE A 298 -1.85 17.22 -0.31
C PHE A 298 -2.53 15.90 0.05
N ASP A 299 -3.19 15.25 -0.90
CA ASP A 299 -3.94 14.01 -0.66
C ASP A 299 -3.01 12.85 -0.28
N LEU A 300 -1.78 12.82 -0.82
CA LEU A 300 -0.76 11.84 -0.43
C LEU A 300 -0.20 12.12 0.98
N VAL A 301 0.06 13.39 1.29
CA VAL A 301 0.63 13.81 2.59
C VAL A 301 -0.39 13.65 3.70
N ILE A 302 -1.64 14.11 3.50
CA ILE A 302 -2.68 14.03 4.53
C ILE A 302 -3.04 12.58 4.85
N ALA A 303 -3.10 11.70 3.86
CA ALA A 303 -3.35 10.27 4.08
C ALA A 303 -2.32 9.66 5.04
N ARG A 304 -1.03 9.95 4.85
CA ARG A 304 0.04 9.49 5.74
C ARG A 304 -0.08 10.07 7.15
N LEU A 305 -0.30 11.37 7.28
CA LEU A 305 -0.48 12.03 8.58
C LEU A 305 -1.66 11.45 9.35
N LEU A 306 -2.77 11.15 8.67
CA LEU A 306 -3.97 10.60 9.30
C LEU A 306 -3.88 9.09 9.61
N THR A 307 -2.77 8.41 9.28
CA THR A 307 -2.42 7.11 9.88
C THR A 307 -1.63 7.28 11.21
N GLY A 308 -1.41 8.50 11.67
CA GLY A 308 -0.55 8.82 12.82
C GLY A 308 0.95 8.83 12.49
N GLU A 309 1.32 8.78 11.21
CA GLU A 309 2.71 8.82 10.78
C GLU A 309 3.32 10.21 10.98
N ARG A 310 4.52 10.25 11.55
CA ARG A 310 5.32 11.48 11.64
C ARG A 310 6.22 11.62 10.43
N LEU A 311 5.88 12.55 9.54
CA LEU A 311 6.63 12.76 8.31
C LEU A 311 7.85 13.63 8.53
N GLY A 312 9.01 13.13 8.14
CA GLY A 312 10.25 13.87 8.10
C GLY A 312 10.59 14.39 6.69
N ARG A 313 11.71 15.09 6.60
CA ARG A 313 12.21 15.66 5.33
C ARG A 313 12.43 14.59 4.25
N ARG A 314 12.93 13.41 4.63
CA ARG A 314 13.21 12.30 3.71
C ARG A 314 11.93 11.69 3.16
N ASP A 315 10.90 11.56 4.00
CA ASP A 315 9.61 11.00 3.58
C ASP A 315 8.95 11.86 2.50
N LEU A 316 9.02 13.18 2.66
CA LEU A 316 8.53 14.12 1.65
C LEU A 316 9.43 14.15 0.40
N ALA A 317 10.73 13.92 0.52
CA ALA A 317 11.64 13.79 -0.62
C ALA A 317 11.35 12.53 -1.44
N GLY A 318 11.00 11.44 -0.76
CA GLY A 318 10.61 10.15 -1.37
C GLY A 318 9.35 10.24 -2.26
N LEU A 319 8.53 11.28 -2.11
CA LEU A 319 7.39 11.51 -3.01
C LEU A 319 7.79 11.87 -4.45
N ALA A 320 9.07 12.04 -4.75
CA ALA A 320 9.57 12.29 -6.10
C ALA A 320 9.23 11.14 -7.06
N GLU A 321 9.39 9.90 -6.62
CA GLU A 321 9.01 8.73 -7.39
C GLU A 321 7.48 8.58 -7.41
N GLY A 322 6.90 8.60 -8.61
CA GLY A 322 5.45 8.64 -8.80
C GLY A 322 4.80 9.95 -8.34
N GLY A 323 5.58 11.01 -8.10
CA GLY A 323 5.10 12.33 -7.71
C GLY A 323 4.51 13.18 -8.85
N PHE A 324 4.69 12.76 -10.10
CA PHE A 324 3.99 13.38 -11.23
C PHE A 324 2.60 12.76 -11.36
N LEU A 325 1.62 13.33 -10.64
CA LEU A 325 0.27 12.79 -10.51
C LEU A 325 -0.54 13.05 -11.78
N THR A 326 -0.73 12.02 -12.57
CA THR A 326 -1.58 12.05 -13.76
C THR A 326 -2.96 11.47 -13.46
N ARG A 327 -3.94 11.66 -14.36
CA ARG A 327 -5.28 11.05 -14.23
C ARG A 327 -5.23 9.53 -14.09
N GLY A 328 -4.28 8.86 -14.75
CA GLY A 328 -4.09 7.42 -14.66
C GLY A 328 -3.63 6.93 -13.28
N MET A 329 -3.17 7.82 -12.40
CA MET A 329 -2.73 7.50 -11.04
C MET A 329 -3.81 7.73 -9.98
N ALA A 330 -5.06 7.95 -10.40
CA ALA A 330 -6.19 8.20 -9.48
C ALA A 330 -6.41 7.05 -8.48
N PHE A 331 -6.01 5.83 -8.82
CA PHE A 331 -6.08 4.65 -7.93
C PHE A 331 -5.22 4.79 -6.65
N ARG A 332 -4.21 5.67 -6.65
CA ARG A 332 -3.36 5.94 -5.48
C ARG A 332 -4.01 6.89 -4.46
N LEU A 333 -5.13 7.49 -4.81
CA LEU A 333 -5.73 8.59 -4.07
C LEU A 333 -7.07 8.18 -3.47
N PRO A 334 -7.51 8.83 -2.38
CA PRO A 334 -8.81 8.57 -1.79
C PRO A 334 -9.94 8.77 -2.80
N ALA A 335 -10.88 7.84 -2.83
CA ALA A 335 -12.11 8.00 -3.62
C ALA A 335 -13.12 8.86 -2.84
N TYR A 336 -12.87 10.17 -2.75
CA TYR A 336 -13.73 11.11 -2.00
C TYR A 336 -15.17 11.14 -2.49
N ARG A 337 -15.43 10.82 -3.76
CA ARG A 337 -16.77 10.71 -4.37
C ARG A 337 -17.05 9.30 -4.82
N ALA A 338 -18.29 8.88 -4.70
CA ALA A 338 -18.73 7.57 -5.22
C ALA A 338 -18.44 7.44 -6.73
N ALA A 339 -18.26 6.22 -7.20
CA ALA A 339 -17.85 5.92 -8.59
C ALA A 339 -18.78 6.50 -9.65
N THR A 340 -20.03 6.76 -9.32
CA THR A 340 -21.06 7.36 -10.19
C THR A 340 -20.82 8.84 -10.53
N GLU A 341 -20.03 9.55 -9.72
CA GLU A 341 -19.73 10.98 -9.95
C GLU A 341 -18.36 11.21 -10.63
N ARG A 342 -17.60 10.16 -10.87
CA ARG A 342 -16.25 10.25 -11.48
C ARG A 342 -16.27 10.54 -12.99
N GLY A 343 -17.42 10.50 -13.64
CA GLY A 343 -17.59 10.72 -15.06
C GLY A 343 -17.82 12.17 -15.50
N ALA A 344 -17.91 13.13 -14.59
CA ALA A 344 -18.30 14.50 -14.88
C ALA A 344 -17.17 15.53 -14.64
N VAL A 345 -15.95 15.22 -15.10
CA VAL A 345 -14.86 16.22 -15.17
C VAL A 345 -14.18 16.08 -16.53
N GLU A 346 -14.75 16.76 -17.52
CA GLU A 346 -14.06 17.19 -18.73
C GLU A 346 -13.13 18.36 -18.42
#